data_edfa9b06a6e7fca03291bcb7e790fda7
#
_entry.id   edfa9b06a6e7fca03291bcb7e790fda7
#
_cell.length_a   1.000
_cell.length_b   1.000
_cell.length_c   1.000
_cell.angle_alpha   90.00
_cell.angle_beta   90.00
_cell.angle_gamma   90.00
#
_symmetry.space_group_name_H-M   'P 1'
#
loop_
_entity.id
_entity.type
_entity.pdbx_description
1 polymer ?
#
loop_
_entity_poly.entity_id
_entity_poly.type
_entity_poly.pdbx_seq_one_letter_code
_entity_poly.pdbx_strand_id
1 'polypeptide(L)'
;MLLKKEVKVIKKYLKEGKSKSEISRILGISRETVRKYANKPDGYTPVINKTDKETSVDKFLPHIAKLLETANQEKSHIPTTFIYDEIQVMGYTGSLRWLQQVINKHDLRGRAKEEEIVRFETDPGKQFQVDWIEFPKDNLSAFVATMGYSRVSYVQYVTDEKVETLLDCHLNAFKHFGGVPEHGLYDNMKTVIIKRNQYGYGKHKLNPLFEDFAKHCGFKIKVCKPYTPKTKGKVERFNHYLRYTFHNGLKVKLAMRNFTMTVDSANSEVSKWIDNKANKRIHSTTLQQPIKLLQEEIPHLLSLPKPYNGIHPKSSDNIILQDSPTIKSNVPLSVIHIPNRDLYEYDNLIPLSLAFLLLVTNVGVSLWS
;
A
#
# COMPACT_ATOMS: atom_id res chain seq x y z
N MET A 1 27.52 29.16 -15.23
CA MET A 1 28.33 29.46 -14.04
C MET A 1 29.35 28.33 -13.90
N LEU A 2 30.63 28.63 -13.68
CA LEU A 2 31.69 27.62 -13.65
C LEU A 2 31.70 26.86 -12.33
N LEU A 3 32.05 25.58 -12.38
CA LEU A 3 32.25 24.73 -11.20
C LEU A 3 33.59 25.08 -10.50
N LYS A 4 33.70 24.77 -9.20
CA LYS A 4 34.94 24.98 -8.42
C LYS A 4 36.19 24.40 -9.10
N LYS A 5 36.06 23.25 -9.78
CA LYS A 5 37.16 22.59 -10.51
C LYS A 5 37.61 23.43 -11.69
N GLU A 6 36.69 24.01 -12.46
CA GLU A 6 36.96 24.81 -13.63
C GLU A 6 37.63 26.14 -13.27
N VAL A 7 37.23 26.78 -12.17
CA VAL A 7 37.87 27.97 -11.62
C VAL A 7 39.34 27.69 -11.23
N LYS A 8 39.60 26.51 -10.60
CA LYS A 8 40.97 26.07 -10.29
C LYS A 8 41.81 25.90 -11.53
N VAL A 9 41.25 25.36 -12.61
CA VAL A 9 41.97 25.18 -13.91
C VAL A 9 42.32 26.53 -14.53
N ILE A 10 41.39 27.51 -14.52
CA ILE A 10 41.67 28.88 -14.98
C ILE A 10 42.88 29.48 -14.21
N LYS A 11 42.85 29.36 -12.86
CA LYS A 11 43.92 29.87 -12.00
C LYS A 11 45.28 29.19 -12.27
N LYS A 12 45.26 27.87 -12.51
CA LYS A 12 46.44 27.09 -12.88
C LYS A 12 47.06 27.61 -14.16
N TYR A 13 46.27 27.78 -15.23
CA TYR A 13 46.78 28.27 -16.53
C TYR A 13 47.29 29.71 -16.47
N LEU A 14 46.68 30.56 -15.62
CA LEU A 14 47.19 31.90 -15.38
C LEU A 14 48.57 31.90 -14.69
N LYS A 15 48.77 30.98 -13.72
CA LYS A 15 50.08 30.80 -13.05
C LYS A 15 51.16 30.24 -14.02
N GLU A 16 50.73 29.44 -15.00
CA GLU A 16 51.57 28.94 -16.09
C GLU A 16 51.87 30.00 -17.16
N GLY A 17 51.45 31.28 -16.99
CA GLY A 17 51.72 32.37 -17.90
C GLY A 17 50.86 32.44 -19.17
N LYS A 18 49.79 31.60 -19.25
CA LYS A 18 48.90 31.61 -20.44
C LYS A 18 48.03 32.85 -20.48
N SER A 19 47.84 33.42 -21.67
CA SER A 19 46.96 34.56 -21.85
C SER A 19 45.48 34.22 -21.67
N LYS A 20 44.68 35.20 -21.27
CA LYS A 20 43.22 35.02 -21.11
C LYS A 20 42.51 34.55 -22.36
N SER A 21 43.01 34.96 -23.55
CA SER A 21 42.52 34.54 -24.87
C SER A 21 42.84 33.07 -25.16
N GLU A 22 44.01 32.63 -24.78
CA GLU A 22 44.46 31.24 -24.93
C GLU A 22 43.67 30.30 -23.98
N ILE A 23 43.49 30.70 -22.70
CA ILE A 23 42.66 29.97 -21.73
C ILE A 23 41.21 29.85 -22.20
N SER A 24 40.67 30.92 -22.80
CA SER A 24 39.32 30.92 -23.39
C SER A 24 39.21 29.88 -24.51
N ARG A 25 40.20 29.75 -25.39
CA ARG A 25 40.23 28.75 -26.45
C ARG A 25 40.40 27.33 -25.92
N ILE A 26 41.29 27.12 -24.95
CA ILE A 26 41.55 25.79 -24.35
C ILE A 26 40.34 25.25 -23.64
N LEU A 27 39.61 26.10 -22.90
CA LEU A 27 38.48 25.66 -22.04
C LEU A 27 37.12 25.79 -22.75
N GLY A 28 37.04 26.31 -23.97
CA GLY A 28 35.78 26.51 -24.69
C GLY A 28 34.81 27.49 -24.01
N ILE A 29 35.33 28.46 -23.22
CA ILE A 29 34.53 29.43 -22.46
C ILE A 29 34.82 30.85 -22.95
N SER A 30 33.87 31.77 -22.75
CA SER A 30 34.07 33.16 -23.19
C SER A 30 35.24 33.82 -22.46
N ARG A 31 35.97 34.68 -23.18
CA ARG A 31 37.07 35.49 -22.64
C ARG A 31 36.64 36.35 -21.45
N GLU A 32 35.41 36.83 -21.46
CA GLU A 32 34.81 37.58 -20.36
C GLU A 32 34.64 36.71 -19.10
N THR A 33 34.22 35.45 -19.27
CA THR A 33 34.16 34.48 -18.17
C THR A 33 35.52 34.23 -17.57
N VAL A 34 36.58 34.05 -18.40
CA VAL A 34 37.95 33.90 -17.90
C VAL A 34 38.38 35.16 -17.12
N ARG A 35 38.10 36.36 -17.65
CA ARG A 35 38.40 37.65 -16.98
C ARG A 35 37.71 37.75 -15.60
N LYS A 36 36.43 37.40 -15.55
CA LYS A 36 35.65 37.43 -14.31
C LYS A 36 36.25 36.55 -13.20
N TYR A 37 36.68 35.34 -13.53
CA TYR A 37 37.25 34.42 -12.54
C TYR A 37 38.75 34.59 -12.31
N ALA A 38 39.49 35.20 -13.27
CA ALA A 38 40.89 35.57 -13.10
C ALA A 38 41.07 36.56 -11.93
N ASN A 39 40.16 37.50 -11.77
CA ASN A 39 40.22 38.57 -10.75
C ASN A 39 39.69 38.12 -9.38
N LYS A 40 39.22 36.90 -9.22
CA LYS A 40 38.76 36.36 -7.90
C LYS A 40 39.96 35.87 -7.07
N PRO A 41 39.91 35.93 -5.74
CA PRO A 41 41.00 35.44 -4.88
C PRO A 41 41.29 33.95 -5.10
N ASP A 42 42.49 33.51 -4.73
CA ASP A 42 42.84 32.09 -4.73
C ASP A 42 41.94 31.33 -3.74
N GLY A 43 41.39 30.20 -4.17
CA GLY A 43 40.44 29.42 -3.35
C GLY A 43 38.96 29.85 -3.49
N TYR A 44 38.67 30.88 -4.31
CA TYR A 44 37.29 31.30 -4.57
C TYR A 44 36.41 30.12 -5.00
N THR A 45 35.31 29.90 -4.30
CA THR A 45 34.28 28.94 -4.67
C THR A 45 33.05 29.71 -5.12
N PRO A 46 32.57 29.51 -6.37
CA PRO A 46 31.34 30.16 -6.84
C PRO A 46 30.18 29.79 -5.92
N VAL A 47 29.58 30.77 -5.28
CA VAL A 47 28.35 30.59 -4.50
C VAL A 47 27.18 30.77 -5.44
N ILE A 48 26.37 29.75 -5.58
CA ILE A 48 25.07 29.83 -6.23
C ILE A 48 24.11 30.36 -5.16
N ASN A 49 23.82 31.64 -5.16
CA ASN A 49 22.69 32.17 -4.39
C ASN A 49 21.43 31.58 -5.03
N LYS A 50 20.98 30.44 -4.49
CA LYS A 50 19.64 29.96 -4.75
C LYS A 50 18.71 30.94 -4.05
N THR A 51 18.11 31.86 -4.81
CA THR A 51 16.91 32.57 -4.34
C THR A 51 15.91 31.48 -3.99
N ASP A 52 15.37 31.52 -2.78
CA ASP A 52 14.25 30.64 -2.37
C ASP A 52 13.02 31.07 -3.19
N LYS A 53 12.95 30.54 -4.41
CA LYS A 53 11.73 30.66 -5.22
C LYS A 53 10.72 29.67 -4.65
N GLU A 54 9.50 30.14 -4.49
CA GLU A 54 8.40 29.25 -4.15
C GLU A 54 8.36 28.07 -5.13
N THR A 55 8.27 26.87 -4.58
CA THR A 55 8.24 25.64 -5.37
C THR A 55 6.78 25.21 -5.54
N SER A 56 6.52 24.40 -6.56
CA SER A 56 5.17 23.83 -6.79
C SER A 56 4.64 23.00 -5.62
N VAL A 57 5.50 22.60 -4.68
CA VAL A 57 5.13 21.84 -3.47
C VAL A 57 4.73 22.76 -2.32
N ASP A 58 5.24 24.01 -2.29
CA ASP A 58 5.12 24.88 -1.11
C ASP A 58 3.66 25.17 -0.72
N LYS A 59 2.78 25.30 -1.72
CA LYS A 59 1.33 25.47 -1.48
C LYS A 59 0.67 24.26 -0.79
N PHE A 60 1.30 23.07 -0.85
CA PHE A 60 0.78 21.85 -0.22
C PHE A 60 1.44 21.55 1.13
N LEU A 61 2.51 22.30 1.53
CA LEU A 61 3.22 22.07 2.79
C LEU A 61 2.29 22.08 4.02
N PRO A 62 1.30 22.96 4.14
CA PRO A 62 0.38 22.93 5.28
C PRO A 62 -0.41 21.61 5.37
N HIS A 63 -0.87 21.09 4.23
CA HIS A 63 -1.58 19.81 4.18
C HIS A 63 -0.64 18.64 4.50
N ILE A 64 0.56 18.63 3.94
CA ILE A 64 1.60 17.62 4.21
C ILE A 64 1.95 17.61 5.70
N ALA A 65 2.13 18.78 6.31
CA ALA A 65 2.41 18.89 7.74
C ALA A 65 1.27 18.30 8.58
N LYS A 66 0.02 18.62 8.26
CA LYS A 66 -1.16 18.07 8.94
C LYS A 66 -1.25 16.56 8.81
N LEU A 67 -0.98 15.99 7.63
CA LEU A 67 -0.92 14.53 7.41
C LEU A 67 0.12 13.87 8.31
N LEU A 68 1.32 14.44 8.37
CA LEU A 68 2.42 13.91 9.18
C LEU A 68 2.16 14.07 10.69
N GLU A 69 1.57 15.16 11.11
CA GLU A 69 1.15 15.39 12.50
C GLU A 69 0.09 14.38 12.92
N THR A 70 -0.98 14.21 12.12
CA THR A 70 -2.02 13.21 12.38
C THR A 70 -1.44 11.79 12.41
N ALA A 71 -0.52 11.47 11.49
CA ALA A 71 0.18 10.19 11.49
C ALA A 71 0.98 9.95 12.78
N ASN A 72 1.64 10.99 13.30
CA ASN A 72 2.37 10.93 14.57
C ASN A 72 1.43 10.74 15.77
N GLN A 73 0.30 11.47 15.82
CA GLN A 73 -0.73 11.29 16.86
C GLN A 73 -1.28 9.87 16.87
N GLU A 74 -1.57 9.32 15.69
CA GLU A 74 -2.03 7.93 15.50
C GLU A 74 -0.91 6.89 15.65
N LYS A 75 0.35 7.30 15.91
CA LYS A 75 1.54 6.44 15.94
C LYS A 75 1.67 5.57 14.69
N SER A 76 1.28 6.11 13.55
CA SER A 76 1.27 5.45 12.24
C SER A 76 2.33 6.10 11.34
N HIS A 77 3.05 5.26 10.57
CA HIS A 77 4.01 5.76 9.57
C HIS A 77 3.36 5.74 8.19
N ILE A 78 3.32 6.89 7.51
CA ILE A 78 2.85 7.00 6.12
C ILE A 78 4.04 7.24 5.17
N PRO A 79 4.16 6.53 4.03
CA PRO A 79 5.24 6.73 3.07
C PRO A 79 5.05 8.00 2.24
N THR A 80 6.13 8.48 1.61
CA THR A 80 6.06 9.67 0.74
C THR A 80 5.17 9.43 -0.49
N THR A 81 5.05 8.19 -0.96
CA THR A 81 4.14 7.82 -2.05
C THR A 81 2.68 8.09 -1.70
N PHE A 82 2.27 7.81 -0.46
CA PHE A 82 0.93 8.15 0.00
C PHE A 82 0.70 9.67 0.00
N ILE A 83 1.66 10.44 0.55
CA ILE A 83 1.57 11.91 0.53
C ILE A 83 1.52 12.44 -0.91
N TYR A 84 2.28 11.84 -1.82
CA TYR A 84 2.29 12.20 -3.23
C TYR A 84 0.91 12.00 -3.88
N ASP A 85 0.30 10.84 -3.66
CA ASP A 85 -1.03 10.53 -4.17
C ASP A 85 -2.10 11.53 -3.65
N GLU A 86 -2.01 11.90 -2.36
CA GLU A 86 -2.93 12.88 -1.76
C GLU A 86 -2.82 14.25 -2.40
N ILE A 87 -1.60 14.77 -2.54
CA ILE A 87 -1.43 16.11 -3.13
C ILE A 87 -1.64 16.12 -4.64
N GLN A 88 -1.52 14.99 -5.34
CA GLN A 88 -1.92 14.88 -6.76
C GLN A 88 -3.42 15.11 -6.95
N VAL A 89 -4.25 14.56 -6.08
CA VAL A 89 -5.68 14.81 -6.07
C VAL A 89 -5.99 16.29 -5.83
N MET A 90 -5.15 16.99 -5.06
CA MET A 90 -5.24 18.43 -4.82
C MET A 90 -4.63 19.28 -5.96
N GLY A 91 -4.22 18.65 -7.07
CA GLY A 91 -3.69 19.33 -8.25
C GLY A 91 -2.17 19.50 -8.30
N TYR A 92 -1.40 18.69 -7.57
CA TYR A 92 0.05 18.66 -7.71
C TYR A 92 0.45 17.88 -8.98
N THR A 93 1.22 18.51 -9.85
CA THR A 93 1.69 17.94 -11.13
C THR A 93 3.19 17.63 -11.17
N GLY A 94 3.90 17.90 -10.08
CA GLY A 94 5.34 17.66 -9.99
C GLY A 94 5.70 16.19 -9.79
N SER A 95 7.00 15.85 -9.78
CA SER A 95 7.48 14.48 -9.61
C SER A 95 7.54 14.07 -8.13
N LEU A 96 7.33 12.76 -7.86
CA LEU A 96 7.55 12.15 -6.54
C LEU A 96 8.98 12.42 -6.02
N ARG A 97 9.99 12.37 -6.90
CA ARG A 97 11.39 12.62 -6.53
C ARG A 97 11.58 14.03 -6.00
N TRP A 98 10.93 15.02 -6.62
CA TRP A 98 10.98 16.40 -6.15
C TRP A 98 10.29 16.56 -4.78
N LEU A 99 9.13 15.97 -4.60
CA LEU A 99 8.46 15.93 -3.30
C LEU A 99 9.35 15.33 -2.21
N GLN A 100 10.02 14.19 -2.49
CA GLN A 100 10.97 13.58 -1.55
C GLN A 100 12.11 14.54 -1.18
N GLN A 101 12.65 15.29 -2.16
CA GLN A 101 13.71 16.27 -1.89
C GLN A 101 13.20 17.41 -0.99
N VAL A 102 11.98 17.90 -1.21
CA VAL A 102 11.38 18.95 -0.40
C VAL A 102 11.11 18.47 1.03
N ILE A 103 10.54 17.27 1.20
CA ILE A 103 10.31 16.65 2.53
C ILE A 103 11.63 16.48 3.29
N ASN A 104 12.69 16.05 2.61
CA ASN A 104 14.03 15.93 3.21
C ASN A 104 14.68 17.28 3.52
N LYS A 105 14.49 18.29 2.65
CA LYS A 105 15.01 19.65 2.86
C LYS A 105 14.42 20.30 4.12
N HIS A 106 13.12 20.06 4.36
CA HIS A 106 12.40 20.60 5.51
C HIS A 106 12.47 19.69 6.76
N ASP A 107 13.27 18.60 6.70
CA ASP A 107 13.46 17.61 7.77
C ASP A 107 12.15 17.09 8.39
N LEU A 108 11.15 16.90 7.56
CA LEU A 108 9.82 16.45 8.00
C LEU A 108 9.79 14.97 8.42
N ARG A 109 10.91 14.25 8.31
CA ARG A 109 11.06 12.82 8.71
C ARG A 109 12.49 12.45 9.13
N GLY A 110 12.65 11.59 10.15
CA GLY A 110 13.92 10.98 10.56
C GLY A 110 14.37 9.79 9.68
N ARG A 111 15.67 9.43 9.63
CA ARG A 111 16.28 8.43 8.72
C ARG A 111 16.40 7.02 9.32
N ALA A 112 16.21 5.97 8.50
CA ALA A 112 16.51 4.54 8.79
C ALA A 112 17.44 3.91 7.72
N LYS A 113 18.20 2.84 8.09
CA LYS A 113 19.23 2.15 7.26
C LYS A 113 18.69 0.90 6.54
N GLU A 114 19.25 0.56 5.36
CA GLU A 114 18.87 -0.59 4.49
C GLU A 114 19.82 -1.82 4.68
N GLU A 115 19.26 -3.04 4.57
CA GLU A 115 19.99 -4.34 4.59
C GLU A 115 19.78 -5.15 3.29
N GLU A 116 20.78 -5.97 2.88
CA GLU A 116 20.76 -6.79 1.65
C GLU A 116 19.93 -8.08 1.77
N ILE A 117 19.10 -8.39 0.76
CA ILE A 117 18.12 -9.48 0.75
C ILE A 117 18.36 -10.47 -0.40
N VAL A 118 18.48 -11.77 -0.09
CA VAL A 118 18.57 -12.87 -1.07
C VAL A 118 17.18 -13.29 -1.58
N ARG A 119 17.02 -13.42 -2.89
CA ARG A 119 15.73 -13.64 -3.56
C ARG A 119 15.52 -15.09 -3.98
N PHE A 120 14.29 -15.59 -3.84
CA PHE A 120 13.86 -16.92 -4.30
C PHE A 120 12.67 -16.78 -5.27
N GLU A 121 12.83 -17.28 -6.50
CA GLU A 121 11.81 -17.23 -7.54
C GLU A 121 11.06 -18.58 -7.63
N THR A 122 9.80 -18.54 -8.09
CA THR A 122 8.93 -19.72 -8.28
C THR A 122 8.34 -19.70 -9.67
N ASP A 123 8.13 -20.88 -10.24
CA ASP A 123 7.46 -21.03 -11.52
C ASP A 123 5.98 -20.60 -11.45
N PRO A 124 5.35 -20.30 -12.61
CA PRO A 124 3.93 -19.95 -12.69
C PRO A 124 3.03 -21.04 -12.08
N GLY A 125 1.99 -20.65 -11.36
CA GLY A 125 1.00 -21.53 -10.74
C GLY A 125 1.51 -22.41 -9.60
N LYS A 126 2.80 -22.36 -9.24
CA LYS A 126 3.38 -23.28 -8.26
C LYS A 126 3.10 -22.94 -6.81
N GLN A 127 3.06 -21.65 -6.46
CA GLN A 127 3.03 -21.29 -5.05
C GLN A 127 2.26 -19.99 -4.80
N PHE A 128 1.50 -19.98 -3.72
CA PHE A 128 1.07 -18.76 -3.04
C PHE A 128 1.55 -18.75 -1.60
N GLN A 129 1.75 -17.58 -1.03
CA GLN A 129 2.21 -17.38 0.34
C GLN A 129 1.11 -16.67 1.13
N VAL A 130 0.78 -17.18 2.32
CA VAL A 130 -0.29 -16.65 3.17
C VAL A 130 0.28 -16.13 4.47
N ASP A 131 -0.24 -15.01 4.93
CA ASP A 131 0.10 -14.42 6.21
C ASP A 131 -1.07 -13.66 6.83
N TRP A 132 -1.04 -13.49 8.15
CA TRP A 132 -1.88 -12.58 8.88
C TRP A 132 -1.11 -11.30 9.24
N ILE A 133 -1.79 -10.18 9.20
CA ILE A 133 -1.27 -8.91 9.74
C ILE A 133 -2.24 -8.45 10.81
N GLU A 134 -1.80 -8.42 12.04
CA GLU A 134 -2.58 -7.87 13.14
C GLU A 134 -2.47 -6.34 13.21
N PHE A 135 -3.60 -5.69 13.44
CA PHE A 135 -3.75 -4.27 13.74
C PHE A 135 -4.48 -4.08 15.07
N PRO A 136 -3.82 -4.37 16.22
CA PRO A 136 -4.49 -4.41 17.53
C PRO A 136 -5.15 -3.09 17.92
N LYS A 137 -4.59 -1.95 17.49
CA LYS A 137 -5.16 -0.62 17.78
C LYS A 137 -6.49 -0.36 17.08
N ASP A 138 -6.75 -1.06 15.97
CA ASP A 138 -7.94 -0.92 15.16
C ASP A 138 -8.89 -2.10 15.35
N ASN A 139 -8.51 -3.07 16.22
CA ASN A 139 -9.20 -4.32 16.46
C ASN A 139 -9.52 -5.09 15.15
N LEU A 140 -8.54 -5.11 14.24
CA LEU A 140 -8.63 -5.73 12.92
C LEU A 140 -7.43 -6.63 12.68
N SER A 141 -7.65 -7.69 11.91
CA SER A 141 -6.60 -8.47 11.25
C SER A 141 -6.80 -8.42 9.74
N ALA A 142 -5.72 -8.56 8.96
CA ALA A 142 -5.80 -8.68 7.52
C ALA A 142 -5.20 -10.01 7.07
N PHE A 143 -6.00 -10.80 6.38
CA PHE A 143 -5.54 -11.93 5.60
C PHE A 143 -4.83 -11.41 4.35
N VAL A 144 -3.63 -11.91 4.08
CA VAL A 144 -2.86 -11.57 2.89
C VAL A 144 -2.42 -12.86 2.19
N ALA A 145 -2.77 -12.98 0.92
CA ALA A 145 -2.28 -14.04 0.04
C ALA A 145 -1.53 -13.43 -1.14
N THR A 146 -0.31 -13.86 -1.40
CA THR A 146 0.55 -13.34 -2.49
C THR A 146 1.02 -14.47 -3.38
N MET A 147 0.78 -14.35 -4.70
CA MET A 147 1.24 -15.29 -5.70
C MET A 147 2.77 -15.32 -5.80
N GLY A 148 3.31 -16.51 -5.98
CA GLY A 148 4.75 -16.72 -5.97
C GLY A 148 5.46 -16.22 -7.22
N TYR A 149 4.82 -16.29 -8.39
CA TYR A 149 5.36 -15.86 -9.68
C TYR A 149 4.92 -14.42 -10.00
N SER A 150 3.63 -14.17 -10.19
CA SER A 150 3.11 -12.87 -10.61
C SER A 150 3.26 -11.77 -9.56
N ARG A 151 3.36 -12.11 -8.28
CA ARG A 151 3.29 -11.15 -7.15
C ARG A 151 1.93 -10.48 -6.99
N VAL A 152 0.90 -10.97 -7.68
CA VAL A 152 -0.46 -10.53 -7.42
C VAL A 152 -0.82 -10.88 -5.98
N SER A 153 -1.39 -9.93 -5.29
CA SER A 153 -1.78 -10.10 -3.89
C SER A 153 -3.27 -9.86 -3.73
N TYR A 154 -3.84 -10.60 -2.80
CA TYR A 154 -5.20 -10.44 -2.30
C TYR A 154 -5.15 -10.07 -0.82
N VAL A 155 -6.03 -9.19 -0.38
CA VAL A 155 -6.15 -8.76 1.02
C VAL A 155 -7.61 -8.74 1.42
N GLN A 156 -7.89 -9.24 2.62
CA GLN A 156 -9.21 -9.16 3.25
C GLN A 156 -9.05 -8.84 4.73
N TYR A 157 -9.68 -7.75 5.19
CA TYR A 157 -9.74 -7.40 6.60
C TYR A 157 -10.85 -8.21 7.27
N VAL A 158 -10.57 -8.66 8.49
CA VAL A 158 -11.46 -9.49 9.33
C VAL A 158 -11.35 -9.07 10.79
N THR A 159 -12.30 -9.55 11.61
CA THR A 159 -12.30 -9.32 13.06
C THR A 159 -11.70 -10.46 13.85
N ASP A 160 -11.53 -11.64 13.25
CA ASP A 160 -10.93 -12.81 13.88
C ASP A 160 -10.08 -13.63 12.89
N GLU A 161 -9.24 -14.51 13.43
CA GLU A 161 -8.36 -15.40 12.67
C GLU A 161 -8.75 -16.87 12.83
N LYS A 162 -10.05 -17.15 13.01
CA LYS A 162 -10.56 -18.52 13.14
C LYS A 162 -10.34 -19.32 11.87
N VAL A 163 -10.41 -20.66 11.98
CA VAL A 163 -10.20 -21.53 10.83
C VAL A 163 -11.28 -21.31 9.76
N GLU A 164 -12.52 -21.09 10.14
CA GLU A 164 -13.64 -20.82 9.24
C GLU A 164 -13.38 -19.53 8.45
N THR A 165 -12.99 -18.47 9.13
CA THR A 165 -12.59 -17.19 8.50
C THR A 165 -11.41 -17.36 7.54
N LEU A 166 -10.43 -18.19 7.93
CA LEU A 166 -9.30 -18.52 7.07
C LEU A 166 -9.73 -19.22 5.77
N LEU A 167 -10.70 -20.18 5.86
CA LEU A 167 -11.22 -20.86 4.68
C LEU A 167 -11.93 -19.90 3.72
N ASP A 168 -12.78 -19.03 4.25
CA ASP A 168 -13.50 -18.02 3.43
C ASP A 168 -12.53 -17.05 2.74
N CYS A 169 -11.50 -16.60 3.46
CA CYS A 169 -10.46 -15.76 2.89
C CYS A 169 -9.71 -16.45 1.74
N HIS A 170 -9.44 -17.78 1.86
CA HIS A 170 -8.80 -18.54 0.77
C HIS A 170 -9.71 -18.65 -0.45
N LEU A 171 -10.99 -18.96 -0.28
CA LEU A 171 -11.94 -19.04 -1.40
C LEU A 171 -12.02 -17.71 -2.16
N ASN A 172 -12.06 -16.60 -1.44
CA ASN A 172 -12.07 -15.27 -2.02
C ASN A 172 -10.75 -14.95 -2.73
N ALA A 173 -9.61 -15.34 -2.15
CA ALA A 173 -8.30 -15.19 -2.79
C ALA A 173 -8.20 -16.00 -4.09
N PHE A 174 -8.66 -17.25 -4.10
CA PHE A 174 -8.65 -18.08 -5.30
C PHE A 174 -9.55 -17.53 -6.41
N LYS A 175 -10.72 -16.97 -6.06
CA LYS A 175 -11.55 -16.23 -7.02
C LYS A 175 -10.81 -15.03 -7.61
N HIS A 176 -10.11 -14.26 -6.76
CA HIS A 176 -9.33 -13.10 -7.21
C HIS A 176 -8.14 -13.50 -8.11
N PHE A 177 -7.50 -14.63 -7.87
CA PHE A 177 -6.40 -15.15 -8.70
C PHE A 177 -6.88 -15.80 -9.99
N GLY A 178 -8.16 -16.18 -10.08
CA GLY A 178 -8.72 -16.91 -11.20
C GLY A 178 -8.46 -18.42 -11.18
N GLY A 179 -7.98 -18.98 -10.07
CA GLY A 179 -7.70 -20.40 -9.90
C GLY A 179 -6.93 -20.69 -8.62
N VAL A 180 -6.56 -21.96 -8.40
CA VAL A 180 -5.88 -22.43 -7.20
C VAL A 180 -4.42 -22.81 -7.55
N PRO A 181 -3.41 -22.19 -6.90
CA PRO A 181 -2.01 -22.61 -7.08
C PRO A 181 -1.72 -23.97 -6.45
N GLU A 182 -0.69 -24.65 -6.94
CA GLU A 182 -0.36 -26.02 -6.51
C GLU A 182 0.01 -26.13 -5.02
N HIS A 183 0.65 -25.11 -4.44
CA HIS A 183 1.14 -25.13 -3.06
C HIS A 183 0.81 -23.83 -2.32
N GLY A 184 0.22 -23.95 -1.12
CA GLY A 184 0.12 -22.87 -0.15
C GLY A 184 1.27 -22.93 0.87
N LEU A 185 2.01 -21.83 1.02
CA LEU A 185 3.09 -21.70 1.99
C LEU A 185 2.61 -20.94 3.23
N TYR A 186 2.65 -21.61 4.38
CA TYR A 186 2.14 -21.09 5.66
C TYR A 186 3.25 -20.99 6.69
N ASP A 187 3.09 -20.04 7.59
CA ASP A 187 3.86 -20.00 8.82
C ASP A 187 3.26 -20.98 9.87
N ASN A 188 3.80 -20.98 11.09
CA ASN A 188 3.33 -21.87 12.15
C ASN A 188 2.03 -21.37 12.80
N MET A 189 1.03 -20.97 11.99
CA MET A 189 -0.27 -20.55 12.50
C MET A 189 -1.09 -21.75 13.01
N LYS A 190 -1.70 -21.62 14.18
CA LYS A 190 -2.44 -22.73 14.87
C LYS A 190 -3.66 -23.20 14.07
N THR A 191 -4.25 -22.34 13.26
CA THR A 191 -5.38 -22.68 12.37
C THR A 191 -4.99 -23.64 11.25
N VAL A 192 -3.68 -23.72 10.90
CA VAL A 192 -3.16 -24.66 9.89
C VAL A 192 -2.41 -25.82 10.55
N ILE A 193 -1.62 -25.56 11.59
CA ILE A 193 -0.72 -26.56 12.20
C ILE A 193 -1.01 -26.68 13.70
N ILE A 194 -1.51 -27.84 14.11
CA ILE A 194 -1.73 -28.14 15.53
C ILE A 194 -0.40 -28.46 16.22
N LYS A 195 0.43 -29.33 15.61
CA LYS A 195 1.71 -29.71 16.19
C LYS A 195 2.76 -29.99 15.11
N ARG A 196 3.92 -29.34 15.23
CA ARG A 196 5.04 -29.58 14.31
C ARG A 196 5.73 -30.91 14.57
N ASN A 197 6.17 -31.57 13.48
CA ASN A 197 6.96 -32.80 13.51
C ASN A 197 6.37 -33.91 14.39
N GLN A 198 5.02 -33.93 14.55
CA GLN A 198 4.32 -34.93 15.38
C GLN A 198 4.60 -36.35 14.90
N TYR A 199 4.76 -36.54 13.60
CA TYR A 199 4.93 -37.85 12.95
C TYR A 199 6.32 -38.01 12.29
N GLY A 200 7.31 -37.29 12.80
CA GLY A 200 8.68 -37.26 12.26
C GLY A 200 9.01 -35.94 11.58
N TYR A 201 10.29 -35.76 11.23
CA TYR A 201 10.79 -34.52 10.63
C TYR A 201 10.02 -34.16 9.34
N GLY A 202 9.46 -32.95 9.28
CA GLY A 202 8.66 -32.47 8.16
C GLY A 202 7.22 -32.99 8.12
N LYS A 203 6.83 -33.94 9.00
CA LYS A 203 5.47 -34.49 9.10
C LYS A 203 4.71 -33.84 10.26
N HIS A 204 3.90 -32.85 9.95
CA HIS A 204 3.17 -32.04 10.93
C HIS A 204 1.78 -32.62 11.18
N LYS A 205 1.24 -32.42 12.40
CA LYS A 205 -0.18 -32.60 12.66
C LYS A 205 -0.90 -31.31 12.22
N LEU A 206 -1.62 -31.40 11.11
CA LEU A 206 -2.41 -30.30 10.56
C LEU A 206 -3.76 -30.18 11.28
N ASN A 207 -4.40 -29.04 11.15
CA ASN A 207 -5.81 -28.87 11.53
C ASN A 207 -6.66 -29.69 10.56
N PRO A 208 -7.50 -30.63 11.05
CA PRO A 208 -8.26 -31.56 10.18
C PRO A 208 -9.19 -30.82 9.20
N LEU A 209 -9.84 -29.74 9.65
CA LEU A 209 -10.74 -28.95 8.81
C LEU A 209 -9.95 -28.25 7.69
N PHE A 210 -8.79 -27.69 8.00
CA PHE A 210 -7.95 -27.03 7.00
C PHE A 210 -7.31 -28.04 6.03
N GLU A 211 -6.93 -29.21 6.52
CA GLU A 211 -6.40 -30.31 5.67
C GLU A 211 -7.45 -30.84 4.70
N ASP A 212 -8.69 -31.04 5.17
CA ASP A 212 -9.83 -31.44 4.31
C ASP A 212 -10.14 -30.38 3.26
N PHE A 213 -10.17 -29.10 3.66
CA PHE A 213 -10.34 -27.98 2.75
C PHE A 213 -9.23 -27.92 1.68
N ALA A 214 -7.97 -28.10 2.06
CA ALA A 214 -6.87 -28.09 1.10
C ALA A 214 -7.00 -29.25 0.08
N LYS A 215 -7.42 -30.45 0.51
CA LYS A 215 -7.73 -31.58 -0.37
C LYS A 215 -8.88 -31.26 -1.30
N HIS A 216 -9.96 -30.65 -0.80
CA HIS A 216 -11.11 -30.22 -1.61
C HIS A 216 -10.71 -29.22 -2.69
N CYS A 217 -9.87 -28.22 -2.36
CA CYS A 217 -9.38 -27.23 -3.32
C CYS A 217 -8.25 -27.75 -4.22
N GLY A 218 -7.64 -28.89 -3.90
CA GLY A 218 -6.58 -29.53 -4.70
C GLY A 218 -5.16 -29.00 -4.46
N PHE A 219 -4.93 -28.10 -3.49
CA PHE A 219 -3.60 -27.58 -3.21
C PHE A 219 -2.89 -28.34 -2.08
N LYS A 220 -1.55 -28.30 -2.09
CA LYS A 220 -0.73 -28.92 -1.04
C LYS A 220 -0.29 -27.88 -0.01
N ILE A 221 -0.37 -28.22 1.26
CA ILE A 221 0.08 -27.38 2.37
C ILE A 221 1.59 -27.53 2.54
N LYS A 222 2.31 -26.42 2.45
CA LYS A 222 3.75 -26.32 2.78
C LYS A 222 3.94 -25.41 3.98
N VAL A 223 4.81 -25.83 4.89
CA VAL A 223 5.10 -25.09 6.13
C VAL A 223 6.52 -24.55 6.07
N CYS A 224 6.67 -23.26 6.42
CA CYS A 224 7.98 -22.63 6.51
C CYS A 224 8.86 -23.35 7.53
N LYS A 225 10.15 -23.56 7.18
CA LYS A 225 11.14 -24.05 8.14
C LYS A 225 11.35 -23.01 9.25
N PRO A 226 11.48 -23.43 10.52
CA PRO A 226 11.78 -22.50 11.61
C PRO A 226 13.10 -21.76 11.31
N TYR A 227 13.17 -20.51 11.75
CA TYR A 227 14.36 -19.66 11.64
C TYR A 227 14.92 -19.49 10.21
N THR A 228 14.09 -19.66 9.18
CA THR A 228 14.44 -19.39 7.78
C THR A 228 13.56 -18.28 7.20
N PRO A 229 13.78 -17.01 7.58
CA PRO A 229 12.94 -15.88 7.15
C PRO A 229 12.93 -15.69 5.61
N LYS A 230 13.93 -16.24 4.92
CA LYS A 230 14.07 -16.10 3.45
C LYS A 230 12.97 -16.80 2.64
N THR A 231 12.24 -17.79 3.21
CA THR A 231 11.26 -18.60 2.47
C THR A 231 9.91 -17.90 2.22
N LYS A 232 9.51 -16.97 3.10
CA LYS A 232 8.23 -16.25 3.04
C LYS A 232 8.37 -14.76 2.68
N GLY A 233 9.53 -14.36 2.21
CA GLY A 233 9.87 -12.95 1.97
C GLY A 233 8.99 -12.22 0.93
N LYS A 234 8.17 -12.92 0.14
CA LYS A 234 7.27 -12.31 -0.85
C LYS A 234 6.07 -11.68 -0.16
N VAL A 235 5.36 -12.45 0.67
CA VAL A 235 4.21 -11.95 1.42
C VAL A 235 4.65 -10.99 2.52
N GLU A 236 5.75 -11.23 3.22
CA GLU A 236 6.29 -10.30 4.24
C GLU A 236 6.58 -8.91 3.66
N ARG A 237 7.20 -8.87 2.47
CA ARG A 237 7.45 -7.60 1.77
C ARG A 237 6.15 -6.91 1.37
N PHE A 238 5.15 -7.68 0.93
CA PHE A 238 3.84 -7.13 0.62
C PHE A 238 3.12 -6.66 1.89
N ASN A 239 3.24 -7.37 3.01
CA ASN A 239 2.70 -6.97 4.31
C ASN A 239 3.25 -5.61 4.76
N HIS A 240 4.57 -5.42 4.61
CA HIS A 240 5.20 -4.13 4.87
C HIS A 240 4.61 -3.03 3.96
N TYR A 241 4.48 -3.32 2.65
CA TYR A 241 3.90 -2.39 1.70
C TYR A 241 2.44 -2.06 2.01
N LEU A 242 1.60 -3.05 2.33
CA LEU A 242 0.21 -2.88 2.74
C LEU A 242 0.10 -2.00 3.99
N ARG A 243 0.87 -2.33 5.04
CA ARG A 243 0.84 -1.60 6.32
C ARG A 243 1.16 -0.13 6.13
N TYR A 244 2.26 0.18 5.46
CA TYR A 244 2.77 1.56 5.38
C TYR A 244 2.16 2.38 4.24
N THR A 245 1.78 1.77 3.12
CA THR A 245 1.26 2.52 1.97
C THR A 245 -0.27 2.61 1.96
N PHE A 246 -0.97 1.61 2.50
CA PHE A 246 -2.42 1.58 2.51
C PHE A 246 -3.01 1.79 3.91
N HIS A 247 -2.79 0.82 4.84
CA HIS A 247 -3.48 0.81 6.13
C HIS A 247 -3.25 2.09 6.93
N ASN A 248 -1.98 2.46 7.15
CA ASN A 248 -1.64 3.67 7.90
C ASN A 248 -2.17 4.93 7.20
N GLY A 249 -2.13 4.96 5.87
CA GLY A 249 -2.67 6.06 5.08
C GLY A 249 -4.18 6.20 5.21
N LEU A 250 -4.91 5.10 5.08
CA LEU A 250 -6.37 5.09 5.27
C LEU A 250 -6.74 5.52 6.70
N LYS A 251 -6.04 5.00 7.71
CA LYS A 251 -6.25 5.39 9.12
C LYS A 251 -6.10 6.90 9.33
N VAL A 252 -5.03 7.48 8.79
CA VAL A 252 -4.80 8.93 8.90
C VAL A 252 -5.90 9.72 8.18
N LYS A 253 -6.32 9.30 6.99
CA LYS A 253 -7.43 9.94 6.26
C LYS A 253 -8.73 9.93 7.04
N LEU A 254 -9.08 8.77 7.62
CA LEU A 254 -10.29 8.63 8.43
C LEU A 254 -10.21 9.50 9.69
N ALA A 255 -9.07 9.48 10.40
CA ALA A 255 -8.86 10.30 11.59
C ALA A 255 -8.96 11.81 11.29
N MET A 256 -8.45 12.30 10.15
CA MET A 256 -8.61 13.69 9.73
C MET A 256 -10.08 14.11 9.52
N ARG A 257 -10.97 13.15 9.31
CA ARG A 257 -12.43 13.34 9.12
C ARG A 257 -13.23 12.92 10.35
N ASN A 258 -12.59 12.59 11.46
CA ASN A 258 -13.19 12.09 12.69
C ASN A 258 -13.96 10.75 12.51
N PHE A 259 -13.53 9.91 11.58
CA PHE A 259 -14.04 8.55 11.41
C PHE A 259 -13.05 7.50 11.94
N THR A 260 -13.62 6.37 12.39
CA THR A 260 -12.85 5.17 12.76
C THR A 260 -12.87 4.15 11.62
N MET A 261 -11.80 3.36 11.51
CA MET A 261 -11.73 2.27 10.53
C MET A 261 -12.60 1.10 10.98
N THR A 262 -13.48 0.64 10.09
CA THR A 262 -14.28 -0.58 10.24
C THR A 262 -13.85 -1.65 9.25
N VAL A 263 -14.24 -2.92 9.46
CA VAL A 263 -13.99 -4.01 8.51
C VAL A 263 -14.50 -3.66 7.10
N ASP A 264 -15.72 -3.13 7.01
CA ASP A 264 -16.36 -2.84 5.73
C ASP A 264 -15.64 -1.69 5.00
N SER A 265 -15.33 -0.60 5.71
CA SER A 265 -14.59 0.51 5.14
C SER A 265 -13.19 0.08 4.68
N ALA A 266 -12.49 -0.73 5.49
CA ALA A 266 -11.17 -1.24 5.15
C ALA A 266 -11.22 -2.17 3.92
N ASN A 267 -12.21 -3.08 3.83
CA ASN A 267 -12.37 -4.00 2.71
C ASN A 267 -12.75 -3.28 1.42
N SER A 268 -13.67 -2.31 1.48
CA SER A 268 -14.05 -1.50 0.32
C SER A 268 -12.84 -0.75 -0.25
N GLU A 269 -12.07 -0.10 0.60
CA GLU A 269 -10.93 0.71 0.17
C GLU A 269 -9.71 -0.16 -0.24
N VAL A 270 -9.46 -1.30 0.43
CA VAL A 270 -8.34 -2.18 0.07
C VAL A 270 -8.57 -2.85 -1.28
N SER A 271 -9.80 -3.24 -1.62
CA SER A 271 -10.13 -3.81 -2.94
C SER A 271 -9.77 -2.80 -4.05
N LYS A 272 -10.24 -1.56 -3.92
CA LYS A 272 -9.90 -0.49 -4.88
C LYS A 272 -8.39 -0.25 -4.99
N TRP A 273 -7.69 -0.25 -3.85
CA TRP A 273 -6.24 -0.05 -3.82
C TRP A 273 -5.47 -1.21 -4.46
N ILE A 274 -5.89 -2.45 -4.21
CA ILE A 274 -5.32 -3.66 -4.83
C ILE A 274 -5.46 -3.58 -6.35
N ASP A 275 -6.68 -3.32 -6.85
CA ASP A 275 -6.98 -3.34 -8.26
C ASP A 275 -6.37 -2.16 -9.03
N ASN A 276 -6.31 -0.99 -8.41
CA ASN A 276 -5.89 0.22 -9.10
C ASN A 276 -4.42 0.58 -8.87
N LYS A 277 -3.81 0.16 -7.75
CA LYS A 277 -2.43 0.52 -7.39
C LYS A 277 -1.53 -0.71 -7.19
N ALA A 278 -1.84 -1.58 -6.24
CA ALA A 278 -0.90 -2.62 -5.83
C ALA A 278 -0.56 -3.61 -6.94
N ASN A 279 -1.56 -4.11 -7.65
CA ASN A 279 -1.38 -5.10 -8.72
C ASN A 279 -1.07 -4.47 -10.10
N LYS A 280 -1.21 -3.15 -10.26
CA LYS A 280 -0.88 -2.42 -11.50
C LYS A 280 0.48 -1.72 -11.48
N ARG A 281 1.09 -1.52 -10.31
CA ARG A 281 2.43 -0.91 -10.24
C ARG A 281 3.48 -1.79 -10.92
N ILE A 282 4.55 -1.19 -11.45
CA ILE A 282 5.73 -1.94 -11.86
C ILE A 282 6.41 -2.47 -10.60
N HIS A 283 6.49 -3.79 -10.46
CA HIS A 283 7.12 -4.42 -9.31
C HIS A 283 8.63 -4.37 -9.43
N SER A 284 9.34 -3.89 -8.40
CA SER A 284 10.79 -3.65 -8.43
C SER A 284 11.66 -4.91 -8.69
N THR A 285 11.13 -6.11 -8.41
CA THR A 285 11.86 -7.36 -8.62
C THR A 285 11.59 -7.94 -10.02
N THR A 286 10.32 -7.99 -10.44
CA THR A 286 9.94 -8.59 -11.73
C THR A 286 10.02 -7.59 -12.88
N LEU A 287 10.16 -6.29 -12.58
CA LEU A 287 10.15 -5.17 -13.53
C LEU A 287 8.90 -5.13 -14.41
N GLN A 288 7.84 -5.84 -14.00
CA GLN A 288 6.57 -5.92 -14.68
C GLN A 288 5.41 -5.63 -13.72
N GLN A 289 4.23 -5.40 -14.29
CA GLN A 289 3.01 -5.26 -13.50
C GLN A 289 2.52 -6.63 -13.05
N PRO A 290 2.22 -6.85 -11.75
CA PRO A 290 1.70 -8.12 -11.24
C PRO A 290 0.50 -8.65 -12.03
N ILE A 291 -0.44 -7.80 -12.39
CA ILE A 291 -1.63 -8.19 -13.14
C ILE A 291 -1.33 -8.74 -14.55
N LYS A 292 -0.26 -8.27 -15.21
CA LYS A 292 0.16 -8.82 -16.51
C LYS A 292 0.77 -10.20 -16.34
N LEU A 293 1.63 -10.38 -15.34
CA LEU A 293 2.20 -11.68 -15.03
C LEU A 293 1.15 -12.69 -14.56
N LEU A 294 0.05 -12.23 -13.93
CA LEU A 294 -1.06 -13.11 -13.58
C LEU A 294 -1.70 -13.73 -14.83
N GLN A 295 -1.82 -12.99 -15.92
CA GLN A 295 -2.36 -13.52 -17.19
C GLN A 295 -1.52 -14.68 -17.71
N GLU A 296 -0.19 -14.63 -17.52
CA GLU A 296 0.72 -15.74 -17.85
C GLU A 296 0.59 -16.90 -16.84
N GLU A 297 0.24 -16.61 -15.58
CA GLU A 297 0.14 -17.59 -14.50
C GLU A 297 -1.19 -18.36 -14.49
N ILE A 298 -2.31 -17.74 -14.89
CA ILE A 298 -3.66 -18.35 -14.89
C ILE A 298 -3.71 -19.71 -15.58
N PRO A 299 -3.11 -19.95 -16.78
CA PRO A 299 -3.14 -21.26 -17.42
C PRO A 299 -2.49 -22.39 -16.62
N HIS A 300 -1.66 -22.06 -15.62
CA HIS A 300 -0.95 -22.99 -14.74
C HIS A 300 -1.67 -23.23 -13.40
N LEU A 301 -2.81 -22.57 -13.17
CA LEU A 301 -3.60 -22.74 -11.96
C LEU A 301 -4.57 -23.92 -12.09
N LEU A 302 -4.86 -24.56 -10.97
CA LEU A 302 -5.98 -25.50 -10.88
C LEU A 302 -7.31 -24.73 -11.01
N SER A 303 -8.36 -25.42 -11.48
CA SER A 303 -9.70 -24.83 -11.56
C SER A 303 -10.20 -24.39 -10.18
N LEU A 304 -11.09 -23.40 -10.18
CA LEU A 304 -11.76 -22.97 -8.95
C LEU A 304 -12.54 -24.15 -8.33
N PRO A 305 -12.47 -24.32 -7.00
CA PRO A 305 -13.16 -25.41 -6.32
C PRO A 305 -14.69 -25.20 -6.38
N LYS A 306 -15.43 -26.31 -6.28
CA LYS A 306 -16.85 -26.27 -5.99
C LYS A 306 -17.09 -25.66 -4.60
N PRO A 307 -18.32 -25.20 -4.29
CA PRO A 307 -18.64 -24.74 -2.94
C PRO A 307 -18.19 -25.76 -1.89
N TYR A 308 -17.46 -25.29 -0.88
CA TYR A 308 -16.98 -26.16 0.21
C TYR A 308 -18.04 -26.22 1.29
N ASN A 309 -18.63 -27.43 1.44
CA ASN A 309 -19.59 -27.74 2.50
C ASN A 309 -18.91 -28.49 3.65
N GLY A 310 -17.75 -28.01 4.10
CA GLY A 310 -16.96 -28.62 5.17
C GLY A 310 -17.80 -28.93 6.41
N ILE A 311 -17.26 -29.76 7.31
CA ILE A 311 -17.91 -30.13 8.58
C ILE A 311 -18.04 -28.84 9.42
N HIS A 312 -19.12 -28.10 9.23
CA HIS A 312 -19.55 -27.17 10.25
C HIS A 312 -19.86 -27.99 11.49
N PRO A 313 -19.24 -27.76 12.65
CA PRO A 313 -19.78 -28.30 13.88
C PRO A 313 -21.25 -27.87 13.91
N LYS A 314 -22.16 -28.83 13.89
CA LYS A 314 -23.58 -28.54 14.00
C LYS A 314 -23.74 -27.63 15.21
N SER A 315 -24.04 -26.33 14.94
CA SER A 315 -24.57 -25.48 15.99
C SER A 315 -25.84 -26.18 16.47
N SER A 316 -25.79 -26.75 17.68
CA SER A 316 -26.93 -27.30 18.36
C SER A 316 -27.82 -26.16 18.83
N ASP A 317 -28.41 -25.47 17.89
CA ASP A 317 -29.55 -24.59 18.14
C ASP A 317 -30.56 -24.87 17.03
N ASN A 318 -31.46 -25.81 17.35
CA ASN A 318 -32.75 -25.98 16.71
C ASN A 318 -33.53 -24.67 16.91
N ILE A 319 -33.27 -23.65 16.11
CA ILE A 319 -34.24 -22.58 15.92
C ILE A 319 -35.29 -23.18 15.00
N ILE A 320 -36.36 -23.65 15.60
CA ILE A 320 -37.63 -23.91 14.92
C ILE A 320 -38.05 -22.55 14.33
N LEU A 321 -37.84 -22.39 13.02
CA LEU A 321 -38.46 -21.33 12.28
C LEU A 321 -39.97 -21.59 12.29
N GLN A 322 -40.67 -20.97 13.25
CA GLN A 322 -42.11 -20.84 13.15
C GLN A 322 -42.43 -20.07 11.88
N ASP A 323 -43.30 -20.66 11.07
CA ASP A 323 -43.81 -20.07 9.85
C ASP A 323 -44.30 -18.62 10.09
N SER A 324 -43.57 -17.66 9.54
CA SER A 324 -44.05 -16.29 9.47
C SER A 324 -45.10 -16.19 8.38
N PRO A 325 -46.22 -15.50 8.61
CA PRO A 325 -47.30 -15.42 7.66
C PRO A 325 -46.84 -14.74 6.34
N THR A 326 -47.15 -15.42 5.25
CA THR A 326 -46.86 -14.96 3.87
C THR A 326 -47.62 -13.68 3.58
N ILE A 327 -46.96 -12.53 3.68
CA ILE A 327 -47.50 -11.28 3.13
C ILE A 327 -47.22 -11.29 1.64
N LYS A 328 -48.24 -11.55 0.86
CA LYS A 328 -48.25 -11.33 -0.61
C LYS A 328 -48.24 -9.83 -0.87
N SER A 329 -47.09 -9.22 -1.02
CA SER A 329 -46.97 -7.86 -1.59
C SER A 329 -46.61 -7.98 -3.06
N ASN A 330 -47.58 -7.74 -3.94
CA ASN A 330 -47.37 -7.48 -5.36
C ASN A 330 -46.81 -6.06 -5.55
N VAL A 331 -45.57 -5.86 -5.18
CA VAL A 331 -44.80 -4.66 -5.57
C VAL A 331 -43.62 -5.17 -6.41
N PRO A 332 -43.48 -4.76 -7.68
CA PRO A 332 -42.30 -5.12 -8.45
C PRO A 332 -41.08 -4.48 -7.77
N LEU A 333 -40.14 -5.30 -7.34
CA LEU A 333 -38.84 -4.87 -6.90
C LEU A 333 -38.15 -4.21 -8.12
N SER A 334 -38.30 -2.89 -8.25
CA SER A 334 -37.35 -2.12 -9.04
C SER A 334 -35.98 -2.32 -8.39
N VAL A 335 -35.06 -2.91 -9.14
CA VAL A 335 -33.66 -3.04 -8.75
C VAL A 335 -33.15 -1.61 -8.49
N ILE A 336 -33.07 -1.21 -7.23
CA ILE A 336 -32.44 0.05 -6.86
C ILE A 336 -30.94 -0.19 -7.10
N HIS A 337 -30.47 0.26 -8.24
CA HIS A 337 -29.06 0.32 -8.53
C HIS A 337 -28.47 1.42 -7.62
N ILE A 338 -27.91 1.02 -6.47
CA ILE A 338 -27.15 1.92 -5.62
C ILE A 338 -25.77 2.05 -6.29
N PRO A 339 -25.46 3.18 -6.95
CA PRO A 339 -24.14 3.37 -7.51
C PRO A 339 -23.13 3.37 -6.36
N ASN A 340 -22.06 2.59 -6.49
CA ASN A 340 -20.90 2.66 -5.61
C ASN A 340 -20.32 4.08 -5.68
N ARG A 341 -20.69 4.92 -4.72
CA ARG A 341 -20.17 6.28 -4.61
C ARG A 341 -18.81 6.26 -3.94
N ASP A 342 -17.85 6.96 -4.51
CA ASP A 342 -16.53 7.16 -3.90
C ASP A 342 -16.69 8.06 -2.66
N LEU A 343 -15.86 7.84 -1.63
CA LEU A 343 -15.79 8.69 -0.43
C LEU A 343 -15.71 10.20 -0.76
N TYR A 344 -15.19 10.54 -1.94
CA TYR A 344 -15.14 11.91 -2.47
C TYR A 344 -16.51 12.51 -2.78
N GLU A 345 -17.51 11.72 -3.12
CA GLU A 345 -18.85 12.22 -3.40
C GLU A 345 -19.59 12.65 -2.14
N TYR A 346 -19.19 12.15 -0.96
CA TYR A 346 -19.75 12.57 0.32
C TYR A 346 -19.26 13.95 0.77
N ASP A 347 -18.11 14.42 0.28
CA ASP A 347 -17.58 15.75 0.60
C ASP A 347 -18.48 16.90 0.06
N ASN A 348 -19.24 16.65 -1.01
CA ASN A 348 -20.16 17.61 -1.61
C ASN A 348 -21.53 17.64 -0.94
N LEU A 349 -21.83 16.71 -0.02
CA LEU A 349 -23.13 16.65 0.69
C LEU A 349 -23.11 17.37 2.05
N ILE A 350 -21.92 17.64 2.60
CA ILE A 350 -21.75 18.31 3.90
C ILE A 350 -22.28 19.74 3.94
N PRO A 351 -22.21 20.57 2.87
CA PRO A 351 -22.78 21.93 2.90
C PRO A 351 -24.29 21.96 3.06
N LEU A 352 -25.00 20.93 2.56
CA LEU A 352 -26.46 20.86 2.64
C LEU A 352 -26.97 20.47 4.02
N SER A 353 -26.23 19.66 4.79
CA SER A 353 -26.63 19.32 6.16
C SER A 353 -26.41 20.46 7.14
N LEU A 354 -25.37 21.28 6.94
CA LEU A 354 -25.16 22.49 7.76
C LEU A 354 -26.23 23.57 7.44
N ALA A 355 -26.64 23.69 6.17
CA ALA A 355 -27.71 24.59 5.77
C ALA A 355 -29.07 24.17 6.36
N PHE A 356 -29.32 22.86 6.51
CA PHE A 356 -30.53 22.35 7.13
C PHE A 356 -30.54 22.56 8.65
N LEU A 357 -29.36 22.46 9.32
CA LEU A 357 -29.25 22.76 10.75
C LEU A 357 -29.45 24.25 11.04
N LEU A 358 -28.97 25.13 10.17
CA LEU A 358 -29.17 26.59 10.30
C LEU A 358 -30.61 27.02 9.99
N LEU A 359 -31.32 26.29 9.14
CA LEU A 359 -32.77 26.55 8.87
C LEU A 359 -33.64 26.07 10.03
N VAL A 360 -33.31 24.98 10.69
CA VAL A 360 -34.09 24.49 11.85
C VAL A 360 -33.84 25.33 13.10
N THR A 361 -32.66 25.95 13.25
CA THR A 361 -32.37 26.85 14.39
C THR A 361 -32.96 28.25 14.21
N ASN A 362 -33.27 28.71 12.97
CA ASN A 362 -33.90 30.01 12.73
C ASN A 362 -35.43 29.99 12.77
N VAL A 363 -36.08 28.84 12.79
CA VAL A 363 -37.55 28.73 12.94
C VAL A 363 -37.98 28.65 14.41
N GLY A 364 -37.03 28.47 15.34
CA GLY A 364 -37.31 28.33 16.78
C GLY A 364 -37.32 29.63 17.59
N VAL A 365 -37.09 30.81 17.00
CA VAL A 365 -36.94 32.06 17.75
C VAL A 365 -38.09 33.09 17.48
N SER A 366 -39.14 32.75 16.74
CA SER A 366 -40.25 33.70 16.47
C SER A 366 -41.61 33.30 17.07
N LEU A 367 -41.63 32.58 18.19
CA LEU A 367 -42.85 32.28 18.93
C LEU A 367 -42.65 32.48 20.45
N TRP A 368 -42.19 33.66 20.86
CA TRP A 368 -42.37 34.21 22.22
C TRP A 368 -42.00 35.68 22.20
N SER A 369 -42.93 36.52 21.79
CA SER A 369 -43.11 37.90 22.23
C SER A 369 -44.58 38.29 22.02
#